data_2220f4b32f042077edcb0df901a2999a
#
_entry.id   2220f4b32f042077edcb0df901a2999a
#
_cell.length_a   1.000
_cell.length_b   1.000
_cell.length_c   1.000
_cell.angle_alpha   90.00
_cell.angle_beta   90.00
_cell.angle_gamma   90.00
#
_symmetry.space_group_name_H-M   'P 1'
#
loop_
_entity.id
_entity.type
_entity.pdbx_description
1 polymer ?
#
loop_
_entity_poly.entity_id
_entity_poly.type
_entity_poly.pdbx_seq_one_letter_code
_entity_poly.pdbx_strand_id
1 'polypeptide(L)'
;AYGHYNALFTTDNNSLYATDALQSLRNAKAQGALVMHNHPGWRRKSLEHPEFEVKAYGEGLIDGIEIMNGAEFYPKAIARAHARKLFVSANTDIHDATAETYRLQGHSRNMTLIFARNNSLEALREALEARRTLAYSFGTIAGDEQLLKDLFTASVRTKVLHTDPSNGRRTVSLTNGSS
;
A
#
# COMPACT_ATOMS: atom_id res chain seq x y z
N ALA A 1 -12.73 19.22 5.03
CA ALA A 1 -12.98 17.76 5.05
C ALA A 1 -11.83 17.10 5.80
N TYR A 2 -12.13 16.09 6.59
CA TYR A 2 -11.14 15.40 7.44
C TYR A 2 -10.38 14.27 6.69
N GLY A 3 -10.71 14.01 5.43
CA GLY A 3 -10.19 12.86 4.68
C GLY A 3 -10.97 11.57 4.98
N HIS A 4 -10.52 10.46 4.36
CA HIS A 4 -11.11 9.13 4.59
C HIS A 4 -10.08 8.21 5.23
N TYR A 5 -10.53 7.41 6.18
CA TYR A 5 -9.68 6.51 6.96
C TYR A 5 -10.35 5.16 7.12
N ASN A 6 -9.57 4.09 6.99
CA ASN A 6 -10.01 2.74 7.32
C ASN A 6 -9.34 2.29 8.61
N ALA A 7 -10.12 1.72 9.52
CA ALA A 7 -9.62 1.05 10.71
C ALA A 7 -9.70 -0.47 10.52
N LEU A 8 -8.55 -1.13 10.52
CA LEU A 8 -8.41 -2.57 10.35
C LEU A 8 -8.30 -3.25 11.72
N PHE A 9 -8.83 -4.46 11.84
CA PHE A 9 -8.79 -5.27 13.07
C PHE A 9 -9.56 -4.64 14.26
N THR A 10 -10.63 -3.92 13.98
CA THR A 10 -11.55 -3.42 14.99
C THR A 10 -12.37 -4.57 15.58
N THR A 11 -12.71 -4.47 16.86
CA THR A 11 -13.55 -5.45 17.58
C THR A 11 -14.96 -4.92 17.83
N ASP A 12 -15.12 -3.59 17.92
CA ASP A 12 -16.41 -2.90 18.05
C ASP A 12 -16.45 -1.65 17.17
N ASN A 13 -17.19 -1.73 16.07
CA ASN A 13 -17.33 -0.63 15.14
C ASN A 13 -18.23 0.51 15.68
N ASN A 14 -19.16 0.23 16.60
CA ASN A 14 -20.04 1.25 17.16
C ASN A 14 -19.26 2.25 18.01
N SER A 15 -18.24 1.79 18.71
CA SER A 15 -17.39 2.65 19.53
C SER A 15 -16.48 3.59 18.73
N LEU A 16 -16.36 3.38 17.41
CA LEU A 16 -15.61 4.31 16.54
C LEU A 16 -16.33 5.63 16.34
N TYR A 17 -17.66 5.65 16.51
CA TYR A 17 -18.43 6.87 16.31
C TYR A 17 -18.08 7.93 17.37
N ALA A 18 -17.74 9.11 16.90
CA ALA A 18 -17.53 10.30 17.74
C ALA A 18 -17.85 11.57 16.94
N THR A 19 -18.27 12.63 17.62
CA THR A 19 -18.52 13.94 17.01
C THR A 19 -17.21 14.62 16.58
N ASP A 20 -16.11 14.34 17.28
CA ASP A 20 -14.75 14.74 16.89
C ASP A 20 -14.08 13.62 16.10
N ALA A 21 -13.63 13.93 14.89
CA ALA A 21 -12.98 12.97 13.99
C ALA A 21 -11.65 12.43 14.54
N LEU A 22 -10.88 13.23 15.29
CA LEU A 22 -9.67 12.74 15.97
C LEU A 22 -10.03 11.72 17.05
N GLN A 23 -11.14 11.94 17.78
CA GLN A 23 -11.60 11.00 18.78
C GLN A 23 -12.01 9.66 18.15
N SER A 24 -12.61 9.66 16.94
CA SER A 24 -12.90 8.41 16.22
C SER A 24 -11.61 7.63 15.93
N LEU A 25 -10.53 8.29 15.51
CA LEU A 25 -9.22 7.63 15.29
C LEU A 25 -8.62 7.11 16.61
N ARG A 26 -8.72 7.88 17.71
CA ARG A 26 -8.26 7.44 19.03
C ARG A 26 -9.05 6.23 19.52
N ASN A 27 -10.36 6.18 19.28
CA ASN A 27 -11.21 5.04 19.62
C ASN A 27 -10.80 3.79 18.83
N ALA A 28 -10.45 3.93 17.56
CA ALA A 28 -9.89 2.83 16.77
C ALA A 28 -8.57 2.33 17.36
N LYS A 29 -7.65 3.24 17.67
CA LYS A 29 -6.35 2.88 18.28
C LYS A 29 -6.52 2.23 19.66
N ALA A 30 -7.50 2.64 20.46
CA ALA A 30 -7.78 2.04 21.76
C ALA A 30 -8.19 0.56 21.66
N GLN A 31 -8.75 0.13 20.53
CA GLN A 31 -9.04 -1.27 20.24
C GLN A 31 -7.83 -2.03 19.67
N GLY A 32 -6.70 -1.36 19.49
CA GLY A 32 -5.53 -1.92 18.80
C GLY A 32 -5.67 -1.94 17.28
N ALA A 33 -6.60 -1.22 16.68
CA ALA A 33 -6.74 -1.16 15.23
C ALA A 33 -5.53 -0.51 14.55
N LEU A 34 -5.26 -0.94 13.32
CA LEU A 34 -4.37 -0.25 12.39
C LEU A 34 -5.20 0.72 11.55
N VAL A 35 -4.84 1.99 11.56
CA VAL A 35 -5.56 3.03 10.82
C VAL A 35 -4.80 3.39 9.55
N MET A 36 -5.49 3.35 8.41
CA MET A 36 -4.96 3.68 7.10
C MET A 36 -5.61 4.97 6.58
N HIS A 37 -4.78 5.90 6.09
CA HIS A 37 -5.22 7.12 5.40
C HIS A 37 -5.43 6.83 3.92
N ASN A 38 -6.68 6.93 3.46
CA ASN A 38 -7.08 6.64 2.09
C ASN A 38 -6.84 7.85 1.17
N HIS A 39 -6.54 7.60 -0.10
CA HIS A 39 -6.39 8.58 -1.20
C HIS A 39 -5.97 10.00 -0.75
N PRO A 40 -4.76 10.15 -0.17
CA PRO A 40 -4.34 11.40 0.50
C PRO A 40 -4.22 12.60 -0.45
N GLY A 41 -4.15 12.36 -1.76
CA GLY A 41 -4.09 13.37 -2.82
C GLY A 41 -5.43 13.71 -3.47
N TRP A 42 -6.50 13.00 -3.12
CA TRP A 42 -7.80 13.15 -3.77
C TRP A 42 -8.34 14.59 -3.66
N ARG A 43 -8.67 15.20 -4.83
CA ARG A 43 -9.14 16.61 -4.95
C ARG A 43 -8.20 17.64 -4.35
N ARG A 44 -6.90 17.35 -4.20
CA ARG A 44 -5.90 18.25 -3.64
C ARG A 44 -4.83 18.59 -4.67
N LYS A 45 -4.44 19.89 -4.72
CA LYS A 45 -3.30 20.35 -5.52
C LYS A 45 -1.95 20.01 -4.89
N SER A 46 -1.93 19.81 -3.56
CA SER A 46 -0.74 19.42 -2.81
C SER A 46 -1.12 18.42 -1.72
N LEU A 47 -0.12 17.68 -1.20
CA LEU A 47 -0.28 16.87 0.01
C LEU A 47 -0.06 17.68 1.29
N GLU A 48 -0.21 19.01 1.24
CA GLU A 48 -0.22 19.85 2.44
C GLU A 48 -1.35 19.43 3.36
N HIS A 49 -0.99 19.31 4.65
CA HIS A 49 -1.87 18.74 5.62
C HIS A 49 -2.86 19.75 6.18
N PRO A 50 -4.15 19.50 6.14
CA PRO A 50 -5.07 20.15 7.04
C PRO A 50 -4.62 19.95 8.49
N GLU A 51 -4.97 20.89 9.38
CA GLU A 51 -4.64 20.81 10.81
C GLU A 51 -5.00 19.44 11.43
N PHE A 52 -6.13 18.87 11.00
CA PHE A 52 -6.56 17.53 11.40
C PHE A 52 -5.50 16.46 11.10
N GLU A 53 -4.97 16.43 9.87
CA GLU A 53 -3.96 15.43 9.49
C GLU A 53 -2.65 15.64 10.26
N VAL A 54 -2.24 16.90 10.46
CA VAL A 54 -1.06 17.22 11.29
C VAL A 54 -1.20 16.60 12.67
N LYS A 55 -2.36 16.76 13.31
CA LYS A 55 -2.65 16.18 14.62
C LYS A 55 -2.70 14.64 14.56
N ALA A 56 -3.44 14.07 13.60
CA ALA A 56 -3.59 12.62 13.47
C ALA A 56 -2.23 11.90 13.29
N TYR A 57 -1.37 12.43 12.43
CA TYR A 57 -0.01 11.93 12.25
C TYR A 57 0.91 12.23 13.43
N GLY A 58 0.75 13.39 14.06
CA GLY A 58 1.56 13.82 15.22
C GLY A 58 1.30 12.96 16.46
N GLU A 59 0.07 12.54 16.67
CA GLU A 59 -0.34 11.65 17.75
C GLU A 59 -0.08 10.16 17.45
N GLY A 60 0.46 9.82 16.25
CA GLY A 60 0.71 8.43 15.89
C GLY A 60 -0.57 7.61 15.66
N LEU A 61 -1.66 8.26 15.25
CA LEU A 61 -2.95 7.58 15.02
C LEU A 61 -3.01 6.87 13.68
N ILE A 62 -2.06 7.12 12.77
CA ILE A 62 -2.02 6.58 11.41
C ILE A 62 -0.90 5.55 11.30
N ASP A 63 -1.23 4.35 10.85
CA ASP A 63 -0.31 3.22 10.67
C ASP A 63 0.01 2.93 9.20
N GLY A 64 -0.89 3.33 8.29
CA GLY A 64 -0.74 3.09 6.85
C GLY A 64 -1.22 4.26 6.01
N ILE A 65 -0.80 4.28 4.76
CA ILE A 65 -1.19 5.30 3.79
C ILE A 65 -1.38 4.67 2.40
N GLU A 66 -2.43 5.07 1.74
CA GLU A 66 -2.68 4.67 0.37
C GLU A 66 -1.80 5.47 -0.58
N ILE A 67 -1.08 4.77 -1.44
CA ILE A 67 -0.21 5.37 -2.45
C ILE A 67 -0.75 5.22 -3.87
N MET A 68 -1.72 4.32 -4.06
CA MET A 68 -2.45 4.12 -5.32
C MET A 68 -3.94 3.91 -5.03
N ASN A 69 -4.80 4.66 -5.72
CA ASN A 69 -6.25 4.58 -5.59
C ASN A 69 -6.89 4.61 -6.98
N GLY A 70 -7.57 3.52 -7.38
CA GLY A 70 -8.03 3.40 -8.76
C GLY A 70 -6.89 3.64 -9.74
N ALA A 71 -7.03 4.61 -10.64
CA ALA A 71 -6.00 5.03 -11.59
C ALA A 71 -5.04 6.12 -11.05
N GLU A 72 -5.28 6.61 -9.83
CA GLU A 72 -4.44 7.66 -9.24
C GLU A 72 -3.22 7.08 -8.54
N PHE A 73 -2.09 7.78 -8.68
CA PHE A 73 -0.83 7.45 -8.01
C PHE A 73 -0.30 8.66 -7.24
N TYR A 74 0.07 8.46 -5.98
CA TYR A 74 0.53 9.50 -5.05
C TYR A 74 2.00 9.31 -4.66
N PRO A 75 2.97 9.65 -5.53
CA PRO A 75 4.40 9.40 -5.26
C PRO A 75 4.92 10.12 -4.00
N LYS A 76 4.38 11.31 -3.67
CA LYS A 76 4.72 12.02 -2.42
C LYS A 76 4.25 11.27 -1.17
N ALA A 77 3.24 10.40 -1.27
CA ALA A 77 2.79 9.58 -0.16
C ALA A 77 3.81 8.47 0.17
N ILE A 78 4.61 8.00 -0.80
CA ILE A 78 5.71 7.04 -0.55
C ILE A 78 6.76 7.67 0.38
N ALA A 79 7.20 8.88 0.08
CA ALA A 79 8.16 9.60 0.93
C ALA A 79 7.62 9.80 2.34
N ARG A 80 6.32 10.11 2.47
CA ARG A 80 5.64 10.23 3.76
C ARG A 80 5.58 8.90 4.50
N ALA A 81 5.23 7.81 3.81
CA ALA A 81 5.20 6.47 4.38
C ALA A 81 6.57 6.09 4.98
N HIS A 82 7.64 6.34 4.22
CA HIS A 82 9.01 6.09 4.67
C HIS A 82 9.36 6.94 5.89
N ALA A 83 9.16 8.27 5.83
CA ALA A 83 9.51 9.19 6.91
C ALA A 83 8.75 8.91 8.22
N ARG A 84 7.51 8.43 8.12
CA ARG A 84 6.64 8.16 9.28
C ARG A 84 6.51 6.68 9.63
N LYS A 85 7.23 5.81 8.92
CA LYS A 85 7.21 4.35 9.13
C LYS A 85 5.79 3.76 9.01
N LEU A 86 5.08 4.11 7.93
CA LEU A 86 3.73 3.61 7.62
C LEU A 86 3.81 2.45 6.63
N PHE A 87 2.88 1.50 6.71
CA PHE A 87 2.68 0.57 5.61
C PHE A 87 2.04 1.27 4.41
N VAL A 88 2.34 0.80 3.19
CA VAL A 88 1.72 1.33 1.97
C VAL A 88 0.60 0.43 1.50
N SER A 89 -0.38 1.01 0.81
CA SER A 89 -1.49 0.26 0.23
C SER A 89 -1.88 0.76 -1.17
N ALA A 90 -2.55 -0.11 -1.91
CA ALA A 90 -3.30 0.22 -3.12
C ALA A 90 -4.71 -0.34 -2.99
N ASN A 91 -5.71 0.51 -3.21
CA ASN A 91 -7.12 0.13 -3.14
C ASN A 91 -7.88 0.66 -4.34
N THR A 92 -9.06 0.13 -4.54
CA THR A 92 -9.86 0.43 -5.73
C THR A 92 -10.72 1.67 -5.58
N ASP A 93 -11.15 1.99 -4.37
CA ASP A 93 -12.18 3.00 -4.07
C ASP A 93 -13.46 2.81 -4.95
N ILE A 94 -13.76 1.55 -5.24
CA ILE A 94 -14.79 1.20 -6.21
C ILE A 94 -16.18 1.31 -5.58
N HIS A 95 -17.10 1.90 -6.30
CA HIS A 95 -18.49 2.12 -5.89
C HIS A 95 -19.47 1.27 -6.73
N ASP A 96 -18.95 0.54 -7.72
CA ASP A 96 -19.69 -0.31 -8.66
C ASP A 96 -19.11 -1.74 -8.66
N ALA A 97 -19.61 -2.60 -9.54
CA ALA A 97 -19.09 -3.95 -9.68
C ALA A 97 -17.65 -3.95 -10.21
N THR A 98 -16.73 -4.57 -9.48
CA THR A 98 -15.30 -4.64 -9.83
C THR A 98 -15.05 -5.15 -11.25
N ALA A 99 -15.86 -6.11 -11.71
CA ALA A 99 -15.73 -6.67 -13.06
C ALA A 99 -15.97 -5.64 -14.16
N GLU A 100 -16.85 -4.68 -13.96
CA GLU A 100 -17.15 -3.63 -14.93
C GLU A 100 -15.99 -2.65 -15.05
N THR A 101 -15.40 -2.26 -13.93
CA THR A 101 -14.31 -1.28 -13.91
C THR A 101 -12.99 -1.84 -14.43
N TYR A 102 -12.62 -3.08 -14.08
CA TYR A 102 -11.29 -3.62 -14.36
C TYR A 102 -11.28 -4.66 -15.48
N ARG A 103 -12.19 -5.64 -15.44
CA ARG A 103 -12.18 -6.75 -16.40
C ARG A 103 -12.47 -6.29 -17.83
N LEU A 104 -13.40 -5.34 -18.03
CA LEU A 104 -13.72 -4.80 -19.34
C LEU A 104 -12.58 -3.97 -19.94
N GLN A 105 -11.69 -3.45 -19.10
CA GLN A 105 -10.51 -2.68 -19.51
C GLN A 105 -9.25 -3.54 -19.65
N GLY A 106 -9.33 -4.86 -19.39
CA GLY A 106 -8.20 -5.77 -19.49
C GLY A 106 -7.15 -5.59 -18.39
N HIS A 107 -7.49 -4.95 -17.28
CA HIS A 107 -6.59 -4.71 -16.15
C HIS A 107 -6.96 -5.53 -14.92
N SER A 108 -5.95 -5.91 -14.14
CA SER A 108 -6.16 -6.40 -12.78
C SER A 108 -6.46 -5.23 -11.84
N ARG A 109 -7.36 -5.46 -10.88
CA ARG A 109 -7.69 -4.43 -9.87
C ARG A 109 -6.47 -4.07 -9.04
N ASN A 110 -6.52 -2.89 -8.42
CA ASN A 110 -5.54 -2.50 -7.42
C ASN A 110 -5.52 -3.49 -6.26
N MET A 111 -4.33 -3.80 -5.78
CA MET A 111 -4.11 -4.74 -4.68
C MET A 111 -2.95 -4.27 -3.81
N THR A 112 -3.12 -4.45 -2.50
CA THR A 112 -2.00 -4.37 -1.57
C THR A 112 -1.35 -5.76 -1.50
N LEU A 113 -0.09 -5.87 -1.89
CA LEU A 113 0.71 -7.08 -1.72
C LEU A 113 1.23 -7.10 -0.29
N ILE A 114 0.88 -8.14 0.47
CA ILE A 114 1.28 -8.30 1.88
C ILE A 114 2.21 -9.51 2.00
N PHE A 115 3.45 -9.29 2.43
CA PHE A 115 4.45 -10.34 2.61
C PHE A 115 4.34 -10.92 4.02
N ALA A 116 3.39 -11.81 4.19
CA ALA A 116 3.09 -12.52 5.43
C ALA A 116 3.57 -13.98 5.38
N ARG A 117 3.78 -14.60 6.53
CA ARG A 117 4.20 -16.02 6.61
C ARG A 117 3.12 -17.00 6.16
N ASN A 118 1.85 -16.62 6.32
CA ASN A 118 0.65 -17.32 5.88
C ASN A 118 -0.53 -16.33 5.83
N ASN A 119 -1.73 -16.79 5.52
CA ASN A 119 -2.94 -15.96 5.39
C ASN A 119 -3.80 -15.90 6.67
N SER A 120 -3.23 -16.18 7.84
CA SER A 120 -3.95 -15.95 9.11
C SER A 120 -4.03 -14.44 9.42
N LEU A 121 -5.05 -14.06 10.20
CA LEU A 121 -5.24 -12.65 10.60
C LEU A 121 -4.02 -12.13 11.37
N GLU A 122 -3.43 -12.96 12.23
CA GLU A 122 -2.24 -12.63 13.02
C GLU A 122 -1.02 -12.38 12.13
N ALA A 123 -0.79 -13.24 11.13
CA ALA A 123 0.33 -13.11 10.21
C ALA A 123 0.17 -11.91 9.28
N LEU A 124 -1.06 -11.63 8.83
CA LEU A 124 -1.38 -10.45 8.02
C LEU A 124 -1.17 -9.17 8.83
N ARG A 125 -1.67 -9.15 10.07
CA ARG A 125 -1.50 -8.03 10.99
C ARG A 125 -0.01 -7.74 11.24
N GLU A 126 0.74 -8.77 11.60
CA GLU A 126 2.18 -8.66 11.85
C GLU A 126 2.94 -8.12 10.63
N ALA A 127 2.58 -8.56 9.43
CA ALA A 127 3.18 -8.06 8.18
C ALA A 127 2.85 -6.57 7.92
N LEU A 128 1.64 -6.12 8.22
CA LEU A 128 1.25 -4.71 8.14
C LEU A 128 2.01 -3.87 9.16
N GLU A 129 2.06 -4.29 10.42
CA GLU A 129 2.82 -3.63 11.49
C GLU A 129 4.32 -3.54 11.17
N ALA A 130 4.87 -4.60 10.56
CA ALA A 130 6.24 -4.63 10.07
C ALA A 130 6.43 -3.90 8.73
N ARG A 131 5.37 -3.32 8.15
CA ARG A 131 5.37 -2.58 6.88
C ARG A 131 5.84 -3.39 5.67
N ARG A 132 5.64 -4.70 5.70
CA ARG A 132 5.98 -5.60 4.59
C ARG A 132 4.85 -5.60 3.56
N THR A 133 4.65 -4.44 2.91
CA THR A 133 3.63 -4.23 1.89
C THR A 133 4.17 -3.50 0.67
N LEU A 134 3.63 -3.83 -0.49
CA LEU A 134 3.79 -3.09 -1.73
C LEU A 134 2.41 -2.81 -2.34
N ALA A 135 2.28 -1.71 -3.04
CA ALA A 135 1.08 -1.32 -3.77
C ALA A 135 1.17 -1.78 -5.23
N TYR A 136 0.13 -2.44 -5.73
CA TYR A 136 0.00 -2.82 -7.13
C TYR A 136 -1.20 -2.12 -7.77
N SER A 137 -0.98 -1.49 -8.92
CA SER A 137 -2.04 -0.88 -9.72
C SER A 137 -1.63 -0.83 -11.19
N PHE A 138 -2.51 -1.27 -12.10
CA PHE A 138 -2.35 -1.18 -13.56
C PHE A 138 -0.95 -1.61 -14.07
N GLY A 139 -0.44 -2.74 -13.56
CA GLY A 139 0.86 -3.28 -13.96
C GLY A 139 2.07 -2.61 -13.30
N THR A 140 1.85 -1.65 -12.40
CA THR A 140 2.90 -0.96 -11.64
C THR A 140 2.92 -1.46 -10.20
N ILE A 141 4.12 -1.72 -9.68
CA ILE A 141 4.33 -2.03 -8.25
C ILE A 141 5.17 -0.90 -7.64
N ALA A 142 4.76 -0.41 -6.47
CA ALA A 142 5.46 0.66 -5.77
C ALA A 142 5.47 0.44 -4.26
N GLY A 143 6.48 1.00 -3.58
CA GLY A 143 6.62 0.93 -2.13
C GLY A 143 8.08 0.97 -1.70
N ASP A 144 8.43 0.19 -0.68
CA ASP A 144 9.79 0.11 -0.14
C ASP A 144 10.77 -0.47 -1.16
N GLU A 145 11.93 0.18 -1.31
CA GLU A 145 12.94 -0.19 -2.32
C GLU A 145 13.51 -1.58 -2.06
N GLN A 146 13.75 -1.95 -0.80
CA GLN A 146 14.30 -3.26 -0.48
C GLN A 146 13.29 -4.37 -0.76
N LEU A 147 12.03 -4.18 -0.41
CA LEU A 147 10.95 -5.14 -0.75
C LEU A 147 10.77 -5.29 -2.26
N LEU A 148 10.90 -4.21 -3.04
CA LEU A 148 10.86 -4.27 -4.50
C LEU A 148 12.01 -5.09 -5.07
N LYS A 149 13.24 -4.91 -4.56
CA LYS A 149 14.42 -5.70 -4.94
C LYS A 149 14.24 -7.18 -4.57
N ASP A 150 13.75 -7.45 -3.38
CA ASP A 150 13.53 -8.82 -2.89
C ASP A 150 12.46 -9.52 -3.75
N LEU A 151 11.35 -8.85 -4.04
CA LEU A 151 10.30 -9.35 -4.92
C LEU A 151 10.85 -9.64 -6.33
N PHE A 152 11.60 -8.70 -6.91
CA PHE A 152 12.21 -8.90 -8.23
C PHE A 152 13.15 -10.10 -8.23
N THR A 153 14.04 -10.19 -7.23
CA THR A 153 15.01 -11.28 -7.12
C THR A 153 14.34 -12.64 -6.93
N ALA A 154 13.24 -12.68 -6.16
CA ALA A 154 12.46 -13.91 -5.97
C ALA A 154 11.67 -14.32 -7.21
N SER A 155 11.22 -13.35 -8.01
CA SER A 155 10.34 -13.57 -9.18
C SER A 155 11.09 -13.79 -10.48
N VAL A 156 12.32 -13.26 -10.63
CA VAL A 156 13.05 -13.27 -11.89
C VAL A 156 14.28 -14.17 -11.81
N ARG A 157 14.30 -15.18 -12.65
CA ARG A 157 15.48 -16.06 -12.83
C ARG A 157 16.29 -15.59 -14.03
N THR A 158 17.60 -15.48 -13.84
CA THR A 158 18.53 -15.13 -14.90
C THR A 158 19.39 -16.33 -15.26
N LYS A 159 19.62 -16.55 -16.57
CA LYS A 159 20.55 -17.56 -17.09
C LYS A 159 21.42 -16.93 -18.16
N VAL A 160 22.74 -16.99 -18.01
CA VAL A 160 23.68 -16.64 -19.07
C VAL A 160 23.62 -17.72 -20.14
N LEU A 161 23.26 -17.37 -21.36
CA LEU A 161 23.18 -18.25 -22.51
C LEU A 161 24.50 -18.31 -23.28
N HIS A 162 25.18 -17.15 -23.40
CA HIS A 162 26.44 -17.02 -24.14
C HIS A 162 27.24 -15.85 -23.56
N THR A 163 28.56 -15.97 -23.62
CA THR A 163 29.50 -14.88 -23.34
C THR A 163 30.44 -14.76 -24.55
N ASP A 164 30.47 -13.59 -25.19
CA ASP A 164 31.38 -13.31 -26.28
C ASP A 164 32.80 -13.15 -25.73
N PRO A 165 33.73 -14.03 -26.10
CA PRO A 165 35.10 -13.98 -25.60
C PRO A 165 35.90 -12.77 -26.06
N SER A 166 35.48 -12.10 -27.13
CA SER A 166 36.19 -10.95 -27.71
C SER A 166 35.96 -9.65 -26.94
N ASN A 167 34.81 -9.49 -26.30
CA ASN A 167 34.40 -8.23 -25.67
C ASN A 167 33.69 -8.40 -24.31
N GLY A 168 33.52 -9.64 -23.85
CA GLY A 168 32.88 -9.95 -22.58
C GLY A 168 31.37 -9.74 -22.55
N ARG A 169 30.71 -9.43 -23.66
CA ARG A 169 29.25 -9.26 -23.72
C ARG A 169 28.56 -10.57 -23.43
N ARG A 170 27.45 -10.48 -22.63
CA ARG A 170 26.66 -11.63 -22.25
C ARG A 170 25.26 -11.56 -22.84
N THR A 171 24.81 -12.65 -23.43
CA THR A 171 23.40 -12.90 -23.74
C THR A 171 22.78 -13.59 -22.54
N VAL A 172 21.73 -13.01 -21.98
CA VAL A 172 21.04 -13.57 -20.82
C VAL A 172 19.58 -13.86 -21.14
N SER A 173 19.06 -14.94 -20.58
CA SER A 173 17.63 -15.23 -20.52
C SER A 173 17.09 -14.72 -19.19
N LEU A 174 15.95 -14.04 -19.23
CA LEU A 174 15.18 -13.63 -18.07
C LEU A 174 13.87 -14.43 -18.08
N THR A 175 13.58 -15.12 -17.00
CA THR A 175 12.33 -15.86 -16.82
C THR A 175 11.60 -15.31 -15.62
N ASN A 176 10.36 -14.82 -15.82
CA ASN A 176 9.48 -14.46 -14.74
C ASN A 176 8.83 -15.74 -14.17
N GLY A 177 9.07 -16.00 -12.90
CA GLY A 177 8.50 -17.14 -12.16
C GLY A 177 7.36 -16.77 -11.20
N SER A 178 6.90 -15.52 -11.21
CA SER A 178 5.73 -15.09 -10.46
C SER A 178 4.46 -15.46 -11.25
N SER A 179 3.92 -16.65 -11.04
CA SER A 179 2.63 -17.11 -11.57
C SER A 179 1.62 -17.25 -10.45
#